data_41f8aff39ed4d694ff3e3f4edc5dc301
#
_entry.id   41f8aff39ed4d694ff3e3f4edc5dc301
#
_cell.length_a   1.000
_cell.length_b   1.000
_cell.length_c   1.000
_cell.angle_alpha   90.00
_cell.angle_beta   90.00
_cell.angle_gamma   90.00
#
_symmetry.space_group_name_H-M   'P 1'
#
loop_
_entity.id
_entity.type
_entity.pdbx_description
1 polymer ?
#
loop_
_entity_poly.entity_id
_entity_poly.type
_entity_poly.pdbx_seq_one_letter_code
_entity_poly.pdbx_strand_id
1 'polypeptide(L)'
;MNLASVANEDRPYIILYLNALFTLPLSFPDGTRLTHEEVIKLLDKETVNYDVFFGANGSAGELLSVSVKVEVSKYATGISLLRDLIYHSEFAEDRLEVTIAKLQQSLPQYKRDGNGVAGAVSTDLMYDASCTARYSTVTAMMEWIPRIAKELKENPKDLVQKLKRVQAISTFS
;
A
#
# COMPACT_ATOMS: atom_id res chain seq x y z
N MET A 1 -4.34 2.03 11.58
CA MET A 1 -3.77 3.35 11.23
C MET A 1 -4.91 4.24 10.77
N ASN A 2 -4.98 5.47 11.30
CA ASN A 2 -6.03 6.43 10.95
C ASN A 2 -5.52 7.36 9.82
N LEU A 3 -6.26 7.44 8.72
CA LEU A 3 -5.91 8.23 7.53
C LEU A 3 -6.68 9.56 7.42
N ALA A 4 -7.50 9.91 8.40
CA ALA A 4 -8.33 11.11 8.36
C ALA A 4 -7.51 12.42 8.28
N SER A 5 -6.27 12.41 8.77
CA SER A 5 -5.35 13.56 8.74
C SER A 5 -4.54 13.68 7.45
N VAL A 6 -4.66 12.73 6.53
CA VAL A 6 -3.88 12.73 5.28
C VAL A 6 -4.46 13.74 4.29
N ALA A 7 -3.61 14.59 3.72
CA ALA A 7 -4.02 15.52 2.68
C ALA A 7 -4.56 14.78 1.45
N ASN A 8 -5.58 15.35 0.80
CA ASN A 8 -6.23 14.71 -0.36
C ASN A 8 -5.24 14.40 -1.50
N GLU A 9 -4.25 15.25 -1.68
CA GLU A 9 -3.19 15.06 -2.70
C GLU A 9 -2.29 13.86 -2.43
N ASP A 10 -2.13 13.45 -1.16
CA ASP A 10 -1.29 12.32 -0.76
C ASP A 10 -2.03 10.97 -0.76
N ARG A 11 -3.36 10.95 -0.87
CA ARG A 11 -4.18 9.71 -0.80
C ARG A 11 -3.88 8.68 -1.89
N PRO A 12 -3.64 9.05 -3.17
CA PRO A 12 -3.21 8.07 -4.18
C PRO A 12 -1.91 7.35 -3.82
N TYR A 13 -1.00 8.04 -3.14
CA TYR A 13 0.29 7.46 -2.72
C TYR A 13 0.13 6.46 -1.58
N ILE A 14 -0.94 6.57 -0.75
CA ILE A 14 -1.30 5.52 0.22
C ILE A 14 -1.59 4.23 -0.52
N ILE A 15 -2.40 4.28 -1.59
CA ILE A 15 -2.76 3.09 -2.36
C ILE A 15 -1.52 2.45 -3.00
N LEU A 16 -0.61 3.27 -3.54
CA LEU A 16 0.66 2.78 -4.07
C LEU A 16 1.53 2.14 -2.98
N TYR A 17 1.67 2.80 -1.82
CA TYR A 17 2.41 2.28 -0.67
C TYR A 17 1.91 0.90 -0.25
N LEU A 18 0.57 0.74 -0.13
CA LEU A 18 -0.04 -0.52 0.26
C LEU A 18 0.25 -1.65 -0.72
N ASN A 19 0.15 -1.36 -2.02
CA ASN A 19 0.43 -2.35 -3.06
C ASN A 19 1.92 -2.74 -3.12
N ALA A 20 2.81 -1.87 -2.66
CA ALA A 20 4.24 -2.13 -2.63
C ALA A 20 4.73 -2.79 -1.32
N LEU A 21 4.05 -2.57 -0.19
CA LEU A 21 4.51 -2.82 1.19
C LEU A 21 5.22 -4.17 1.38
N PHE A 22 4.65 -5.26 0.92
CA PHE A 22 5.20 -6.61 1.09
C PHE A 22 6.28 -7.00 0.06
N THR A 23 6.61 -6.10 -0.86
CA THR A 23 7.60 -6.34 -1.92
C THR A 23 8.76 -5.34 -1.89
N LEU A 24 8.76 -4.43 -0.91
CA LEU A 24 9.84 -3.47 -0.72
C LEU A 24 11.01 -4.10 0.03
N PRO A 25 12.26 -3.73 -0.27
CA PRO A 25 13.40 -4.06 0.56
C PRO A 25 13.30 -3.39 1.93
N LEU A 26 13.95 -3.97 2.94
CA LEU A 26 14.04 -3.39 4.28
C LEU A 26 15.45 -2.88 4.53
N SER A 27 15.55 -1.68 5.14
CA SER A 27 16.82 -1.06 5.54
C SER A 27 16.77 -0.71 7.02
N PHE A 28 17.64 -1.32 7.82
CA PHE A 28 17.67 -1.17 9.26
C PHE A 28 18.69 -0.12 9.72
N PRO A 29 18.47 0.50 10.89
CA PRO A 29 19.39 1.50 11.45
C PRO A 29 20.80 0.99 11.72
N ASP A 30 20.97 -0.32 11.94
CA ASP A 30 22.28 -0.98 12.16
C ASP A 30 23.09 -1.20 10.86
N GLY A 31 22.55 -0.76 9.72
CA GLY A 31 23.13 -0.95 8.40
C GLY A 31 22.77 -2.27 7.72
N THR A 32 22.04 -3.15 8.39
CA THR A 32 21.54 -4.38 7.77
C THR A 32 20.49 -4.03 6.71
N ARG A 33 20.52 -4.74 5.58
CA ARG A 33 19.56 -4.56 4.49
C ARG A 33 19.07 -5.93 4.02
N LEU A 34 17.76 -6.07 3.86
CA LEU A 34 17.13 -7.22 3.21
C LEU A 34 16.64 -6.80 1.83
N THR A 35 17.02 -7.56 0.81
CA THR A 35 16.49 -7.40 -0.54
C THR A 35 15.01 -7.76 -0.59
N HIS A 36 14.28 -7.33 -1.61
CA HIS A 36 12.87 -7.68 -1.77
C HIS A 36 12.64 -9.20 -1.84
N GLU A 37 13.58 -9.95 -2.43
CA GLU A 37 13.50 -11.42 -2.50
C GLU A 37 13.64 -12.06 -1.11
N GLU A 38 14.54 -11.54 -0.28
CA GLU A 38 14.72 -11.99 1.09
C GLU A 38 13.51 -11.66 1.95
N VAL A 39 12.89 -10.50 1.75
CA VAL A 39 11.64 -10.13 2.43
C VAL A 39 10.52 -11.09 2.07
N ILE A 40 10.33 -11.41 0.78
CA ILE A 40 9.31 -12.37 0.33
C ILE A 40 9.58 -13.75 0.93
N LYS A 41 10.81 -14.24 0.85
CA LYS A 41 11.20 -15.53 1.46
C LYS A 41 10.96 -15.56 2.97
N LEU A 42 11.22 -14.44 3.66
CA LEU A 42 10.98 -14.32 5.09
C LEU A 42 9.49 -14.36 5.40
N LEU A 43 8.68 -13.65 4.64
CA LEU A 43 7.21 -13.69 4.76
C LEU A 43 6.68 -15.11 4.54
N ASP A 44 7.07 -15.77 3.47
CA ASP A 44 6.62 -17.12 3.13
C ASP A 44 7.04 -18.15 4.19
N LYS A 45 8.20 -17.98 4.82
CA LYS A 45 8.70 -18.87 5.86
C LYS A 45 8.03 -18.66 7.22
N GLU A 46 7.81 -17.40 7.60
CA GLU A 46 7.42 -17.06 8.97
C GLU A 46 5.91 -16.79 9.11
N THR A 47 5.17 -16.64 8.01
CA THR A 47 3.75 -16.32 8.05
C THR A 47 2.90 -17.34 7.32
N VAL A 48 1.64 -17.45 7.74
CA VAL A 48 0.62 -18.24 7.05
C VAL A 48 -0.11 -17.39 6.00
N ASN A 49 -0.27 -16.10 6.29
CA ASN A 49 -0.88 -15.11 5.40
C ASN A 49 -0.48 -13.71 5.84
N TYR A 50 -0.44 -12.80 4.90
CA TYR A 50 -0.29 -11.37 5.14
C TYR A 50 -1.20 -10.61 4.21
N ASP A 51 -1.78 -9.52 4.69
CA ASP A 51 -2.76 -8.76 3.94
C ASP A 51 -2.79 -7.29 4.37
N VAL A 52 -3.24 -6.43 3.48
CA VAL A 52 -3.49 -5.03 3.74
C VAL A 52 -4.84 -4.63 3.15
N PHE A 53 -5.67 -3.95 3.94
CA PHE A 53 -7.00 -3.56 3.52
C PHE A 53 -7.46 -2.28 4.20
N PHE A 54 -8.45 -1.64 3.58
CA PHE A 54 -9.13 -0.48 4.17
C PHE A 54 -10.26 -0.94 5.08
N GLY A 55 -10.38 -0.24 6.20
CA GLY A 55 -11.43 -0.47 7.18
C GLY A 55 -11.10 -1.50 8.23
N ALA A 56 -11.97 -1.54 9.25
CA ALA A 56 -12.10 -2.65 10.18
C ALA A 56 -13.38 -3.37 9.81
N ASN A 57 -13.28 -4.57 9.27
CA ASN A 57 -14.45 -5.34 8.77
C ASN A 57 -15.30 -4.61 7.72
N GLY A 58 -14.67 -3.81 6.86
CA GLY A 58 -15.33 -3.12 5.74
C GLY A 58 -16.11 -1.85 6.08
N SER A 59 -16.01 -1.32 7.30
CA SER A 59 -16.89 -0.25 7.78
C SER A 59 -16.24 1.12 8.01
N ALA A 60 -14.94 1.29 7.78
CA ALA A 60 -14.29 2.59 7.99
C ALA A 60 -13.26 2.89 6.90
N GLY A 61 -13.66 3.70 5.92
CA GLY A 61 -12.83 4.05 4.76
C GLY A 61 -11.55 4.85 5.05
N GLU A 62 -11.40 5.34 6.29
CA GLU A 62 -10.23 6.09 6.77
C GLU A 62 -9.34 5.26 7.72
N LEU A 63 -9.61 3.97 7.86
CA LEU A 63 -8.75 3.06 8.60
C LEU A 63 -7.97 2.17 7.64
N LEU A 64 -6.67 2.10 7.87
CA LEU A 64 -5.78 1.16 7.22
C LEU A 64 -5.45 0.03 8.18
N SER A 65 -5.67 -1.19 7.74
CA SER A 65 -5.32 -2.41 8.47
C SER A 65 -4.23 -3.17 7.73
N VAL A 66 -3.12 -3.42 8.42
CA VAL A 66 -2.06 -4.33 7.97
C VAL A 66 -2.09 -5.53 8.89
N SER A 67 -2.25 -6.71 8.34
CA SER A 67 -2.36 -7.95 9.10
C SER A 67 -1.31 -8.98 8.68
N VAL A 68 -0.79 -9.69 9.66
CA VAL A 68 0.09 -10.83 9.47
C VAL A 68 -0.45 -11.99 10.29
N LYS A 69 -0.74 -13.10 9.65
CA LYS A 69 -1.22 -14.32 10.30
C LYS A 69 -0.04 -15.27 10.48
N VAL A 70 0.22 -15.65 11.72
CA VAL A 70 1.35 -16.51 12.09
C VAL A 70 0.90 -17.66 12.97
N GLU A 71 1.71 -18.71 13.07
CA GLU A 71 1.54 -19.74 14.10
C GLU A 71 1.73 -19.13 15.49
N VAL A 72 1.04 -19.68 16.50
CA VAL A 72 1.09 -19.16 17.88
C VAL A 72 2.52 -19.12 18.42
N SER A 73 3.34 -20.13 18.10
CA SER A 73 4.76 -20.22 18.45
C SER A 73 5.62 -19.09 17.87
N LYS A 74 5.18 -18.48 16.76
CA LYS A 74 5.87 -17.42 16.03
C LYS A 74 5.29 -16.02 16.27
N TYR A 75 4.44 -15.84 17.29
CA TYR A 75 3.75 -14.58 17.54
C TYR A 75 4.72 -13.39 17.67
N ALA A 76 5.78 -13.54 18.46
CA ALA A 76 6.79 -12.47 18.64
C ALA A 76 7.50 -12.12 17.31
N THR A 77 7.80 -13.12 16.49
CA THR A 77 8.39 -12.94 15.16
C THR A 77 7.43 -12.18 14.24
N GLY A 78 6.12 -12.51 14.28
CA GLY A 78 5.10 -11.82 13.49
C GLY A 78 4.98 -10.34 13.85
N ILE A 79 5.01 -10.00 15.13
CA ILE A 79 4.98 -8.60 15.60
C ILE A 79 6.24 -7.84 15.14
N SER A 80 7.42 -8.45 15.26
CA SER A 80 8.67 -7.83 14.79
C SER A 80 8.64 -7.61 13.29
N LEU A 81 8.18 -8.61 12.52
CA LEU A 81 8.07 -8.51 11.07
C LEU A 81 7.09 -7.42 10.63
N LEU A 82 5.93 -7.33 11.28
CA LEU A 82 4.95 -6.27 11.01
C LEU A 82 5.55 -4.88 11.28
N ARG A 83 6.25 -4.71 12.40
CA ARG A 83 6.96 -3.48 12.72
C ARG A 83 7.99 -3.15 11.63
N ASP A 84 8.81 -4.13 11.25
CA ASP A 84 9.91 -3.91 10.31
C ASP A 84 9.40 -3.54 8.91
N LEU A 85 8.32 -4.16 8.46
CA LEU A 85 7.64 -3.80 7.21
C LEU A 85 7.13 -2.35 7.22
N ILE A 86 6.57 -1.88 8.33
CA ILE A 86 5.99 -0.54 8.42
C ILE A 86 7.10 0.53 8.56
N TYR A 87 8.12 0.27 9.38
CA TYR A 87 9.10 1.29 9.75
C TYR A 87 10.36 1.30 8.90
N HIS A 88 10.75 0.15 8.33
CA HIS A 88 12.03 -0.05 7.67
C HIS A 88 11.94 -0.30 6.16
N SER A 89 10.73 -0.23 5.58
CA SER A 89 10.57 -0.34 4.12
C SER A 89 11.29 0.78 3.39
N GLU A 90 12.11 0.40 2.40
CA GLU A 90 12.83 1.31 1.52
C GLU A 90 12.13 1.40 0.16
N PHE A 91 11.82 2.62 -0.28
CA PHE A 91 11.16 2.86 -1.57
C PHE A 91 12.19 2.83 -2.71
N ALA A 92 12.55 1.63 -3.14
CA ALA A 92 13.43 1.41 -4.28
C ALA A 92 12.68 1.70 -5.60
N GLU A 93 13.28 2.52 -6.47
CA GLU A 93 12.64 2.99 -7.72
C GLU A 93 12.23 1.83 -8.63
N ASP A 94 13.09 0.81 -8.77
CA ASP A 94 12.81 -0.40 -9.55
C ASP A 94 11.59 -1.18 -9.03
N ARG A 95 11.40 -1.21 -7.71
CA ARG A 95 10.24 -1.87 -7.08
C ARG A 95 8.95 -1.08 -7.29
N LEU A 96 9.03 0.24 -7.21
CA LEU A 96 7.91 1.11 -7.51
C LEU A 96 7.50 0.99 -8.98
N GLU A 97 8.46 0.94 -9.91
CA GLU A 97 8.19 0.73 -11.33
C GLU A 97 7.44 -0.58 -11.58
N VAL A 98 7.92 -1.68 -11.00
CA VAL A 98 7.25 -2.99 -11.11
C VAL A 98 5.84 -2.95 -10.52
N THR A 99 5.65 -2.31 -9.36
CA THR A 99 4.34 -2.21 -8.71
C THR A 99 3.36 -1.40 -9.57
N ILE A 100 3.78 -0.25 -10.08
CA ILE A 100 2.97 0.60 -10.94
C ILE A 100 2.63 -0.13 -12.26
N ALA A 101 3.59 -0.83 -12.87
CA ALA A 101 3.36 -1.61 -14.07
C ALA A 101 2.32 -2.72 -13.84
N LYS A 102 2.39 -3.43 -12.71
CA LYS A 102 1.38 -4.44 -12.33
C LYS A 102 0.00 -3.82 -12.18
N LEU A 103 -0.10 -2.67 -11.50
CA LEU A 103 -1.37 -1.95 -11.36
C LEU A 103 -1.93 -1.54 -12.72
N GLN A 104 -1.10 -1.01 -13.62
CA GLN A 104 -1.52 -0.67 -14.99
C GLN A 104 -2.03 -1.88 -15.77
N GLN A 105 -1.33 -3.01 -15.65
CA GLN A 105 -1.72 -4.26 -16.34
C GLN A 105 -3.02 -4.86 -15.80
N SER A 106 -3.34 -4.66 -14.52
CA SER A 106 -4.57 -5.16 -13.91
C SER A 106 -5.81 -4.30 -14.18
N LEU A 107 -5.65 -3.02 -14.54
CA LEU A 107 -6.76 -2.11 -14.81
C LEU A 107 -7.78 -2.62 -15.84
N PRO A 108 -7.39 -3.22 -17.00
CA PRO A 108 -8.36 -3.75 -17.96
C PRO A 108 -9.23 -4.86 -17.39
N GLN A 109 -8.68 -5.67 -16.48
CA GLN A 109 -9.43 -6.73 -15.79
C GLN A 109 -10.42 -6.14 -14.78
N TYR A 110 -10.00 -5.16 -13.98
CA TYR A 110 -10.87 -4.48 -13.03
C TYR A 110 -12.04 -3.77 -13.72
N LYS A 111 -11.84 -3.20 -14.92
CA LYS A 111 -12.90 -2.59 -15.73
C LYS A 111 -13.95 -3.58 -16.22
N ARG A 112 -13.57 -4.85 -16.41
CA ARG A 112 -14.49 -5.91 -16.88
C ARG A 112 -15.24 -6.58 -15.75
N ASP A 113 -14.79 -6.39 -14.50
CA ASP A 113 -15.50 -6.90 -13.34
C ASP A 113 -16.68 -6.00 -12.99
N GLY A 114 -17.87 -6.43 -13.37
CA GLY A 114 -19.12 -5.69 -13.13
C GLY A 114 -19.39 -5.43 -11.65
N ASN A 115 -19.03 -6.36 -10.76
CA ASN A 115 -19.17 -6.17 -9.31
C ASN A 115 -18.18 -5.11 -8.80
N GLY A 116 -16.94 -5.12 -9.27
CA GLY A 116 -15.95 -4.11 -8.94
C GLY A 116 -16.36 -2.72 -9.41
N VAL A 117 -16.90 -2.59 -10.61
CA VAL A 117 -17.40 -1.31 -11.14
C VAL A 117 -18.64 -0.84 -10.37
N ALA A 118 -19.60 -1.72 -10.08
CA ALA A 118 -20.76 -1.36 -9.27
C ALA A 118 -20.37 -0.94 -7.85
N GLY A 119 -19.40 -1.63 -7.23
CA GLY A 119 -18.82 -1.27 -5.95
C GLY A 119 -18.12 0.10 -5.99
N ALA A 120 -17.38 0.41 -7.06
CA ALA A 120 -16.75 1.72 -7.26
C ALA A 120 -17.78 2.84 -7.31
N VAL A 121 -18.83 2.69 -8.12
CA VAL A 121 -19.93 3.66 -8.22
C VAL A 121 -20.63 3.83 -6.87
N SER A 122 -20.91 2.74 -6.16
CA SER A 122 -21.51 2.79 -4.83
C SER A 122 -20.62 3.57 -3.85
N THR A 123 -19.31 3.29 -3.85
CA THR A 123 -18.34 4.01 -3.01
C THR A 123 -18.30 5.49 -3.35
N ASP A 124 -18.32 5.85 -4.62
CA ASP A 124 -18.32 7.25 -5.07
C ASP A 124 -19.61 8.02 -4.66
N LEU A 125 -20.73 7.31 -4.53
CA LEU A 125 -21.99 7.90 -4.09
C LEU A 125 -22.13 7.98 -2.56
N MET A 126 -21.55 7.02 -1.84
CA MET A 126 -21.75 6.89 -0.39
C MET A 126 -20.70 7.61 0.45
N TYR A 127 -19.50 7.82 -0.07
CA TYR A 127 -18.40 8.42 0.67
C TYR A 127 -18.07 9.83 0.15
N ASP A 128 -17.61 10.68 1.06
CA ASP A 128 -17.11 12.02 0.73
C ASP A 128 -15.90 11.94 -0.22
N ALA A 129 -15.70 12.98 -1.04
CA ALA A 129 -14.58 13.07 -1.98
C ALA A 129 -13.20 13.00 -1.29
N SER A 130 -13.15 13.36 -0.02
CA SER A 130 -11.94 13.28 0.81
C SER A 130 -11.68 11.88 1.39
N CYS A 131 -12.57 10.90 1.21
CA CYS A 131 -12.39 9.58 1.78
C CYS A 131 -11.33 8.76 1.02
N THR A 132 -10.35 8.19 1.75
CA THR A 132 -9.26 7.40 1.17
C THR A 132 -9.76 6.17 0.41
N ALA A 133 -10.85 5.54 0.88
CA ALA A 133 -11.42 4.37 0.21
C ALA A 133 -11.82 4.64 -1.25
N ARG A 134 -12.20 5.88 -1.60
CA ARG A 134 -12.52 6.24 -2.99
C ARG A 134 -11.32 6.11 -3.92
N TYR A 135 -10.12 6.39 -3.44
CA TYR A 135 -8.90 6.29 -4.24
C TYR A 135 -8.49 4.85 -4.56
N SER A 136 -9.03 3.85 -3.84
CA SER A 136 -8.84 2.43 -4.13
C SER A 136 -9.82 1.88 -5.17
N THR A 137 -10.82 2.66 -5.60
CA THR A 137 -11.80 2.23 -6.61
C THR A 137 -11.18 2.19 -8.00
N VAL A 138 -11.72 1.33 -8.88
CA VAL A 138 -11.24 1.23 -10.26
C VAL A 138 -11.37 2.56 -11.01
N THR A 139 -12.41 3.34 -10.74
CA THR A 139 -12.64 4.67 -11.33
C THR A 139 -11.50 5.63 -11.00
N ALA A 140 -11.16 5.75 -9.71
CA ALA A 140 -10.06 6.59 -9.28
C ALA A 140 -8.68 6.07 -9.75
N MET A 141 -8.45 4.74 -9.70
CA MET A 141 -7.20 4.14 -10.16
C MET A 141 -6.90 4.44 -11.62
N MET A 142 -7.92 4.53 -12.47
CA MET A 142 -7.77 4.92 -13.88
C MET A 142 -7.18 6.32 -14.07
N GLU A 143 -7.41 7.22 -13.13
CA GLU A 143 -6.92 8.60 -13.20
C GLU A 143 -5.52 8.72 -12.60
N TRP A 144 -5.31 8.18 -11.39
CA TRP A 144 -4.07 8.45 -10.68
C TRP A 144 -2.91 7.51 -11.07
N ILE A 145 -3.15 6.25 -11.50
CA ILE A 145 -2.06 5.34 -11.88
C ILE A 145 -1.24 5.89 -13.06
N PRO A 146 -1.83 6.36 -14.18
CA PRO A 146 -1.05 6.93 -15.28
C PRO A 146 -0.27 8.18 -14.86
N ARG A 147 -0.85 9.01 -13.96
CA ARG A 147 -0.21 10.21 -13.42
C ARG A 147 1.03 9.85 -12.61
N ILE A 148 0.91 8.90 -11.68
CA ILE A 148 2.04 8.46 -10.85
C ILE A 148 3.11 7.75 -11.70
N ALA A 149 2.72 6.97 -12.72
CA ALA A 149 3.65 6.36 -13.65
C ALA A 149 4.48 7.40 -14.43
N LYS A 150 3.86 8.52 -14.79
CA LYS A 150 4.57 9.65 -15.41
C LYS A 150 5.49 10.33 -14.40
N GLU A 151 5.01 10.60 -13.20
CA GLU A 151 5.77 11.22 -12.12
C GLU A 151 7.02 10.40 -11.76
N LEU A 152 6.92 9.07 -11.68
CA LEU A 152 8.07 8.21 -11.43
C LEU A 152 9.17 8.38 -12.49
N LYS A 153 8.79 8.56 -13.77
CA LYS A 153 9.76 8.76 -14.86
C LYS A 153 10.39 10.15 -14.87
N GLU A 154 9.61 11.18 -14.54
CA GLU A 154 10.03 12.57 -14.60
C GLU A 154 10.77 13.01 -13.34
N ASN A 155 10.32 12.59 -12.18
CA ASN A 155 10.87 12.98 -10.88
C ASN A 155 10.74 11.89 -9.81
N PRO A 156 11.52 10.79 -9.89
CA PRO A 156 11.42 9.67 -8.96
C PRO A 156 11.70 10.07 -7.50
N LYS A 157 12.57 11.04 -7.29
CA LYS A 157 12.91 11.51 -5.93
C LYS A 157 11.73 12.19 -5.22
N ASP A 158 10.93 12.95 -5.95
CA ASP A 158 9.73 13.59 -5.40
C ASP A 158 8.67 12.54 -5.02
N LEU A 159 8.45 11.56 -5.88
CA LEU A 159 7.58 10.42 -5.60
C LEU A 159 8.01 9.68 -4.31
N VAL A 160 9.30 9.38 -4.18
CA VAL A 160 9.84 8.73 -2.97
C VAL A 160 9.63 9.60 -1.72
N GLN A 161 9.78 10.92 -1.82
CA GLN A 161 9.52 11.83 -0.70
C GLN A 161 8.04 11.81 -0.26
N LYS A 162 7.11 11.78 -1.22
CA LYS A 162 5.67 11.66 -0.94
C LYS A 162 5.35 10.35 -0.24
N LEU A 163 5.92 9.23 -0.72
CA LEU A 163 5.76 7.92 -0.07
C LEU A 163 6.34 7.89 1.34
N LYS A 164 7.49 8.53 1.57
CA LYS A 164 8.06 8.67 2.92
C LYS A 164 7.17 9.50 3.86
N ARG A 165 6.52 10.56 3.35
CA ARG A 165 5.53 11.31 4.15
C ARG A 165 4.35 10.43 4.55
N VAL A 166 3.82 9.64 3.61
CA VAL A 166 2.74 8.68 3.87
C VAL A 166 3.18 7.63 4.91
N GLN A 167 4.37 7.07 4.79
CA GLN A 167 4.94 6.14 5.75
C GLN A 167 5.05 6.78 7.15
N ALA A 168 5.53 8.02 7.25
CA ALA A 168 5.65 8.73 8.52
C ALA A 168 4.29 8.94 9.21
N ILE A 169 3.23 9.32 8.46
CA ILE A 169 1.87 9.43 8.99
C ILE A 169 1.39 8.08 9.53
N SER A 170 1.72 7.01 8.83
CA SER A 170 1.36 5.64 9.20
C SER A 170 2.02 5.18 10.52
N THR A 171 3.11 5.80 10.93
CA THR A 171 3.89 5.40 12.12
C THR A 171 3.52 6.17 13.39
N PHE A 172 2.82 7.31 13.27
CA PHE A 172 2.48 8.19 14.41
C PHE A 172 0.98 8.15 14.80
N SER A 173 0.19 7.26 14.25
CA SER A 173 -1.28 7.19 14.49
C SER A 173 -1.67 6.12 15.49
#